data_810049c343838cad6c40623bc66a01d9
#
_entry.id   810049c343838cad6c40623bc66a01d9
#
_cell.length_a   1.000
_cell.length_b   1.000
_cell.length_c   1.000
_cell.angle_alpha   90.00
_cell.angle_beta   90.00
_cell.angle_gamma   90.00
#
_symmetry.space_group_name_H-M   'P 1'
#
loop_
_entity.id
_entity.type
_entity.pdbx_description
1 polymer ?
#
loop_
_entity_poly.entity_id
_entity_poly.type
_entity_poly.pdbx_seq_one_letter_code
_entity_poly.pdbx_strand_id
1 'polypeptide(L)'
;AEILRVHHATVIRHIDALEQRLGVKLFQRHARGYTATEAGQDLMQVATATDDQFTQLAGRIRGQSDGVSGDLVVTSLVMLSPVLTPVLAQFRRENPDLTVRFLTGARLFRLEYGEAHVAIRAGEAPSQPDNVVQPFFSQTMHLVAAPSYIEQHGTPDGIDDLVNHWFIGHDNIDSRAPFIRWLAEKVPENRIVFRITDDRAMVDAVVSGAGIGFVSTWDMRQHPELIEVMPSQKEWTAPLWLVTHVDLHRTTKVQAFLKFLKEKASDWEV
;
A
#
# COMPACT_ATOMS: atom_id res chain seq x y z
N ALA A 1 22.60 20.56 -9.02
CA ALA A 1 23.45 21.44 -9.83
C ALA A 1 23.46 20.96 -11.29
N GLU A 2 23.79 19.72 -11.58
CA GLU A 2 23.85 19.17 -12.95
C GLU A 2 22.49 19.24 -13.67
N ILE A 3 21.42 18.77 -13.05
CA ILE A 3 20.05 18.77 -13.61
C ILE A 3 19.60 20.20 -13.95
N LEU A 4 19.92 21.18 -13.08
CA LEU A 4 19.56 22.60 -13.28
C LEU A 4 20.56 23.33 -14.16
N ARG A 5 21.66 22.70 -14.59
CA ARG A 5 22.76 23.29 -15.36
C ARG A 5 23.30 24.58 -14.73
N VAL A 6 23.36 24.64 -13.39
CA VAL A 6 23.91 25.78 -12.62
C VAL A 6 25.04 25.34 -11.72
N HIS A 7 25.90 26.27 -11.32
CA HIS A 7 27.01 25.99 -10.41
C HIS A 7 26.47 25.61 -9.02
N HIS A 8 27.12 24.64 -8.32
CA HIS A 8 26.72 24.15 -7.00
C HIS A 8 26.53 25.30 -5.98
N ALA A 9 27.40 26.31 -5.99
CA ALA A 9 27.27 27.48 -5.12
C ALA A 9 25.96 28.25 -5.35
N THR A 10 25.41 28.27 -6.56
CA THR A 10 24.13 28.92 -6.88
C THR A 10 22.97 28.18 -6.20
N VAL A 11 22.99 26.84 -6.22
CA VAL A 11 21.97 26.01 -5.52
C VAL A 11 22.01 26.29 -4.02
N ILE A 12 23.21 26.29 -3.41
CA ILE A 12 23.38 26.61 -1.98
C ILE A 12 22.81 27.97 -1.65
N ARG A 13 23.14 28.99 -2.44
CA ARG A 13 22.65 30.36 -2.22
C ARG A 13 21.12 30.46 -2.28
N HIS A 14 20.48 29.74 -3.20
CA HIS A 14 19.01 29.69 -3.29
C HIS A 14 18.39 29.01 -2.08
N ILE A 15 18.98 27.90 -1.61
CA ILE A 15 18.54 27.23 -0.40
C ILE A 15 18.71 28.13 0.82
N ASP A 16 19.86 28.76 0.99
CA ASP A 16 20.12 29.71 2.10
C ASP A 16 19.11 30.86 2.11
N ALA A 17 18.81 31.43 0.95
CA ALA A 17 17.82 32.50 0.82
C ALA A 17 16.39 32.02 1.16
N LEU A 18 16.05 30.79 0.79
CA LEU A 18 14.76 30.20 1.12
C LEU A 18 14.65 29.92 2.62
N GLU A 19 15.67 29.31 3.23
CA GLU A 19 15.76 29.11 4.69
C GLU A 19 15.60 30.44 5.46
N GLN A 20 16.25 31.49 4.97
CA GLN A 20 16.16 32.83 5.59
C GLN A 20 14.76 33.42 5.49
N ARG A 21 14.05 33.22 4.38
CA ARG A 21 12.66 33.69 4.19
C ARG A 21 11.67 32.91 5.03
N LEU A 22 11.88 31.60 5.18
CA LEU A 22 11.01 30.70 5.95
C LEU A 22 11.31 30.75 7.46
N GLY A 23 12.49 31.25 7.86
CA GLY A 23 12.92 31.28 9.25
C GLY A 23 13.28 29.92 9.84
N VAL A 24 13.40 28.88 9.00
CA VAL A 24 13.71 27.50 9.41
C VAL A 24 14.82 26.92 8.55
N LYS A 25 15.58 25.98 9.13
CA LYS A 25 16.59 25.23 8.38
C LYS A 25 15.93 24.07 7.64
N LEU A 26 16.21 23.97 6.34
CA LEU A 26 15.75 22.90 5.47
C LEU A 26 16.79 21.77 5.37
N PHE A 27 18.07 22.09 5.60
CA PHE A 27 19.15 21.12 5.55
C PHE A 27 20.09 21.26 6.75
N GLN A 28 20.47 20.14 7.32
CA GLN A 28 21.62 20.01 8.22
C GLN A 28 22.88 19.78 7.39
N ARG A 29 23.93 20.52 7.67
CA ARG A 29 25.23 20.41 6.98
C ARG A 29 26.18 19.57 7.82
N HIS A 30 26.75 18.54 7.22
CA HIS A 30 27.73 17.66 7.84
C HIS A 30 28.99 17.60 7.00
N ALA A 31 30.08 17.10 7.56
CA ALA A 31 31.33 16.90 6.83
C ALA A 31 31.19 15.97 5.60
N ARG A 32 30.16 15.13 5.58
CA ARG A 32 29.86 14.18 4.49
C ARG A 32 28.76 14.63 3.53
N GLY A 33 28.21 15.84 3.69
CA GLY A 33 27.16 16.38 2.83
C GLY A 33 26.00 17.04 3.58
N TYR A 34 24.81 16.96 2.99
CA TYR A 34 23.59 17.59 3.48
C TYR A 34 22.55 16.53 3.78
N THR A 35 21.88 16.65 4.93
CA THR A 35 20.71 15.84 5.28
C THR A 35 19.50 16.78 5.42
N ALA A 36 18.39 16.45 4.77
CA ALA A 36 17.16 17.25 4.91
C ALA A 36 16.65 17.19 6.35
N THR A 37 16.23 18.33 6.88
CA THR A 37 15.45 18.40 8.13
C THR A 37 14.01 17.93 7.88
N GLU A 38 13.19 17.79 8.92
CA GLU A 38 11.76 17.53 8.77
C GLU A 38 11.09 18.59 7.88
N ALA A 39 11.32 19.89 8.13
CA ALA A 39 10.84 20.98 7.29
C ALA A 39 11.38 20.91 5.85
N GLY A 40 12.61 20.44 5.67
CA GLY A 40 13.19 20.21 4.34
C GLY A 40 12.55 19.05 3.59
N GLN A 41 12.18 18.00 4.29
CA GLN A 41 11.44 16.86 3.72
C GLN A 41 10.02 17.28 3.32
N ASP A 42 9.31 17.98 4.20
CA ASP A 42 7.97 18.49 3.93
C ASP A 42 7.96 19.41 2.71
N LEU A 43 8.91 20.35 2.66
CA LEU A 43 9.05 21.25 1.50
C LEU A 43 9.35 20.49 0.21
N MET A 44 10.21 19.48 0.24
CA MET A 44 10.55 18.65 -0.93
C MET A 44 9.31 17.96 -1.47
N GLN A 45 8.46 17.42 -0.60
CA GLN A 45 7.23 16.72 -0.98
C GLN A 45 6.24 17.66 -1.67
N VAL A 46 5.97 18.82 -1.05
CA VAL A 46 5.09 19.85 -1.64
C VAL A 46 5.65 20.36 -2.96
N ALA A 47 6.96 20.64 -3.02
CA ALA A 47 7.61 21.09 -4.24
C ALA A 47 7.49 20.07 -5.38
N THR A 48 7.66 18.77 -5.08
CA THR A 48 7.52 17.70 -6.08
C THR A 48 6.09 17.63 -6.61
N ALA A 49 5.09 17.66 -5.72
CA ALA A 49 3.68 17.67 -6.13
C ALA A 49 3.32 18.88 -6.98
N THR A 50 3.87 20.05 -6.63
CA THR A 50 3.66 21.30 -7.38
C THR A 50 4.32 21.24 -8.77
N ASP A 51 5.54 20.72 -8.87
CA ASP A 51 6.25 20.55 -10.15
C ASP A 51 5.49 19.61 -11.09
N ASP A 52 4.93 18.53 -10.58
CA ASP A 52 4.04 17.63 -11.32
C ASP A 52 2.82 18.37 -11.88
N GLN A 53 2.16 19.21 -11.08
CA GLN A 53 1.01 20.00 -11.52
C GLN A 53 1.38 21.00 -12.61
N PHE A 54 2.51 21.68 -12.47
CA PHE A 54 3.02 22.59 -13.49
C PHE A 54 3.40 21.89 -14.78
N THR A 55 4.01 20.72 -14.69
CA THR A 55 4.37 19.91 -15.86
C THR A 55 3.14 19.48 -16.64
N GLN A 56 2.08 19.03 -15.95
CA GLN A 56 0.80 18.70 -16.57
C GLN A 56 0.12 19.93 -17.20
N LEU A 57 0.13 21.06 -16.52
CA LEU A 57 -0.41 22.32 -17.06
C LEU A 57 0.32 22.74 -18.32
N ALA A 58 1.66 22.70 -18.30
CA ALA A 58 2.49 23.03 -19.45
C ALA A 58 2.25 22.10 -20.66
N GLY A 59 2.03 20.81 -20.39
CA GLY A 59 1.64 19.82 -21.42
C GLY A 59 0.31 20.19 -22.08
N ARG A 60 -0.73 20.49 -21.29
CA ARG A 60 -2.05 20.91 -21.79
C ARG A 60 -1.96 22.21 -22.62
N ILE A 61 -1.20 23.21 -22.15
CA ILE A 61 -1.05 24.50 -22.86
C ILE A 61 -0.33 24.30 -24.22
N ARG A 62 0.60 23.36 -24.32
CA ARG A 62 1.32 23.05 -25.55
C ARG A 62 0.51 22.24 -26.55
N GLY A 63 -0.75 21.87 -26.23
CA GLY A 63 -1.58 21.03 -27.08
C GLY A 63 -1.01 19.60 -27.26
N GLN A 64 -0.05 19.21 -26.43
CA GLN A 64 0.34 17.80 -26.31
C GLN A 64 -0.88 17.11 -25.75
N SER A 65 -1.38 16.12 -26.50
CA SER A 65 -2.56 15.34 -26.20
C SER A 65 -2.68 15.04 -24.70
N ASP A 66 -3.90 14.89 -24.19
CA ASP A 66 -4.27 14.54 -22.80
C ASP A 66 -3.56 13.26 -22.28
N GLY A 67 -2.34 13.01 -22.74
CA GLY A 67 -1.51 11.85 -22.41
C GLY A 67 -1.17 11.84 -20.92
N VAL A 68 -1.42 10.71 -20.30
CA VAL A 68 -1.03 10.43 -18.92
C VAL A 68 0.48 10.26 -18.88
N SER A 69 1.19 11.13 -18.15
CA SER A 69 2.67 11.14 -18.11
C SER A 69 3.20 11.48 -16.71
N GLY A 70 4.51 11.31 -16.53
CA GLY A 70 5.21 11.58 -15.27
C GLY A 70 5.11 10.43 -14.26
N ASP A 71 5.39 10.70 -12.99
CA ASP A 71 5.34 9.69 -11.93
C ASP A 71 3.91 9.48 -11.41
N LEU A 72 3.46 8.24 -11.35
CA LEU A 72 2.27 7.82 -10.62
C LEU A 72 2.70 6.98 -9.41
N VAL A 73 2.55 7.54 -8.23
CA VAL A 73 2.87 6.86 -6.96
C VAL A 73 1.58 6.28 -6.39
N VAL A 74 1.52 4.96 -6.30
CA VAL A 74 0.40 4.21 -5.71
C VAL A 74 0.89 3.46 -4.48
N THR A 75 0.13 3.50 -3.40
CA THR A 75 0.47 2.75 -2.18
C THR A 75 -0.67 1.85 -1.75
N SER A 76 -0.33 0.67 -1.23
CA SER A 76 -1.30 -0.30 -0.69
C SER A 76 -0.66 -1.24 0.34
N LEU A 77 -1.49 -2.08 0.95
CA LEU A 77 -1.02 -3.25 1.70
C LEU A 77 -0.35 -4.25 0.74
N VAL A 78 0.66 -4.97 1.25
CA VAL A 78 1.41 -5.99 0.49
C VAL A 78 0.48 -7.07 -0.06
N MET A 79 -0.52 -7.50 0.72
CA MET A 79 -1.49 -8.52 0.34
C MET A 79 -2.29 -8.19 -0.94
N LEU A 80 -2.38 -6.92 -1.33
CA LEU A 80 -3.06 -6.50 -2.56
C LEU A 80 -2.14 -6.52 -3.80
N SER A 81 -0.84 -6.78 -3.62
CA SER A 81 0.11 -6.78 -4.75
C SER A 81 -0.24 -7.78 -5.86
N PRO A 82 -0.76 -8.99 -5.59
CA PRO A 82 -1.12 -9.93 -6.66
C PRO A 82 -2.18 -9.39 -7.63
N VAL A 83 -3.13 -8.59 -7.13
CA VAL A 83 -4.22 -8.03 -7.95
C VAL A 83 -3.88 -6.66 -8.52
N LEU A 84 -3.14 -5.84 -7.79
CA LEU A 84 -2.80 -4.49 -8.24
C LEU A 84 -1.65 -4.45 -9.23
N THR A 85 -0.65 -5.31 -9.08
CA THR A 85 0.52 -5.30 -9.97
C THR A 85 0.17 -5.54 -11.45
N PRO A 86 -0.68 -6.53 -11.80
CA PRO A 86 -1.11 -6.71 -13.20
C PRO A 86 -1.83 -5.49 -13.77
N VAL A 87 -2.68 -4.84 -12.97
CA VAL A 87 -3.42 -3.63 -13.38
C VAL A 87 -2.49 -2.46 -13.58
N LEU A 88 -1.56 -2.22 -12.65
CA LEU A 88 -0.53 -1.19 -12.78
C LEU A 88 0.35 -1.41 -14.00
N ALA A 89 0.75 -2.66 -14.26
CA ALA A 89 1.54 -3.02 -15.41
C ALA A 89 0.78 -2.79 -16.73
N GLN A 90 -0.52 -3.10 -16.77
CA GLN A 90 -1.35 -2.83 -17.94
C GLN A 90 -1.53 -1.33 -18.14
N PHE A 91 -1.88 -0.58 -17.08
CA PHE A 91 -2.04 0.87 -17.15
C PHE A 91 -0.77 1.57 -17.66
N ARG A 92 0.41 1.12 -17.19
CA ARG A 92 1.71 1.63 -17.67
C ARG A 92 1.94 1.32 -19.14
N ARG A 93 1.55 0.11 -19.63
CA ARG A 93 1.68 -0.22 -21.08
C ARG A 93 0.83 0.68 -21.96
N GLU A 94 -0.38 1.03 -21.49
CA GLU A 94 -1.29 1.93 -22.22
C GLU A 94 -0.87 3.40 -22.11
N ASN A 95 0.01 3.75 -21.17
CA ASN A 95 0.53 5.09 -20.97
C ASN A 95 2.07 5.05 -20.90
N PRO A 96 2.77 4.99 -22.05
CA PRO A 96 4.21 4.75 -22.12
C PRO A 96 5.08 5.86 -21.51
N ASP A 97 4.56 7.08 -21.41
CA ASP A 97 5.24 8.22 -20.81
C ASP A 97 5.05 8.30 -19.28
N LEU A 98 4.42 7.29 -18.68
CA LEU A 98 4.17 7.20 -17.26
C LEU A 98 5.20 6.27 -16.58
N THR A 99 5.76 6.72 -15.46
CA THR A 99 6.50 5.87 -14.52
C THR A 99 5.59 5.50 -13.36
N VAL A 100 5.39 4.20 -13.13
CA VAL A 100 4.62 3.72 -11.97
C VAL A 100 5.58 3.42 -10.83
N ARG A 101 5.30 4.00 -9.66
CA ARG A 101 5.94 3.69 -8.38
C ARG A 101 4.91 3.05 -7.47
N PHE A 102 5.04 1.74 -7.25
CA PHE A 102 4.14 0.99 -6.38
C PHE A 102 4.84 0.73 -5.05
N LEU A 103 4.33 1.35 -3.98
CA LEU A 103 4.90 1.30 -2.65
C LEU A 103 3.98 0.47 -1.75
N THR A 104 4.46 -0.69 -1.30
CA THR A 104 3.69 -1.60 -0.47
C THR A 104 4.16 -1.57 0.98
N GLY A 105 3.22 -1.78 1.91
CA GLY A 105 3.52 -1.87 3.34
C GLY A 105 2.41 -1.31 4.22
N ALA A 106 2.59 -1.47 5.53
CA ALA A 106 1.65 -0.98 6.54
C ALA A 106 1.80 0.52 6.88
N ARG A 107 2.87 1.17 6.39
CA ARG A 107 3.09 2.60 6.62
C ARG A 107 1.98 3.41 5.97
N LEU A 108 1.41 4.35 6.74
CA LEU A 108 0.49 5.34 6.21
C LEU A 108 1.30 6.48 5.57
N PHE A 109 1.16 6.62 4.26
CA PHE A 109 1.75 7.72 3.51
C PHE A 109 0.92 8.99 3.68
N ARG A 110 1.58 10.12 3.83
CA ARG A 110 0.95 11.44 3.97
C ARG A 110 0.62 11.99 2.59
N LEU A 111 -0.65 11.86 2.21
CA LEU A 111 -1.11 12.29 0.88
C LEU A 111 -1.10 13.81 0.74
N GLU A 112 -1.31 14.53 1.84
CA GLU A 112 -1.23 15.99 1.94
C GLU A 112 0.15 16.55 1.57
N TYR A 113 1.21 15.74 1.73
CA TYR A 113 2.58 16.12 1.35
C TYR A 113 3.01 15.52 -0.01
N GLY A 114 2.09 14.91 -0.75
CA GLY A 114 2.39 14.32 -2.06
C GLY A 114 3.25 13.05 -2.01
N GLU A 115 3.38 12.38 -0.84
CA GLU A 115 4.13 11.11 -0.73
C GLU A 115 3.57 10.03 -1.63
N ALA A 116 2.26 10.06 -1.89
CA ALA A 116 1.60 9.20 -2.86
C ALA A 116 0.44 9.93 -3.55
N HIS A 117 0.14 9.53 -4.79
CA HIS A 117 -0.98 10.07 -5.56
C HIS A 117 -2.28 9.35 -5.23
N VAL A 118 -2.21 8.04 -5.08
CA VAL A 118 -3.36 7.18 -4.75
C VAL A 118 -2.94 6.21 -3.66
N ALA A 119 -3.73 6.12 -2.59
CA ALA A 119 -3.58 5.11 -1.56
C ALA A 119 -4.78 4.17 -1.57
N ILE A 120 -4.54 2.87 -1.45
CA ILE A 120 -5.57 1.85 -1.26
C ILE A 120 -5.45 1.37 0.19
N ARG A 121 -6.50 1.62 0.97
CA ARG A 121 -6.48 1.40 2.42
C ARG A 121 -7.61 0.46 2.84
N ALA A 122 -7.33 -0.42 3.82
CA ALA A 122 -8.30 -1.35 4.38
C ALA A 122 -8.82 -0.86 5.74
N GLY A 123 -10.04 -1.26 6.09
CA GLY A 123 -10.66 -1.00 7.38
C GLY A 123 -11.60 0.19 7.38
N GLU A 124 -11.59 0.99 8.44
CA GLU A 124 -12.44 2.17 8.55
C GLU A 124 -12.12 3.22 7.49
N ALA A 125 -13.17 3.91 7.02
CA ALA A 125 -13.00 4.99 6.05
C ALA A 125 -12.10 6.09 6.63
N PRO A 126 -11.04 6.50 5.91
CA PRO A 126 -10.20 7.61 6.34
C PRO A 126 -11.01 8.90 6.53
N SER A 127 -10.76 9.63 7.62
CA SER A 127 -11.54 10.81 8.03
C SER A 127 -10.79 12.13 7.89
N GLN A 128 -9.59 12.13 7.30
CA GLN A 128 -8.82 13.35 7.09
C GLN A 128 -9.57 14.29 6.12
N PRO A 129 -9.73 15.60 6.46
CA PRO A 129 -10.62 16.50 5.74
C PRO A 129 -10.21 16.78 4.29
N ASP A 130 -8.90 16.75 4.00
CA ASP A 130 -8.37 17.04 2.66
C ASP A 130 -8.24 15.78 1.78
N ASN A 131 -8.75 14.64 2.24
CA ASN A 131 -8.79 13.41 1.47
C ASN A 131 -10.11 13.22 0.75
N VAL A 132 -10.03 12.87 -0.52
CA VAL A 132 -11.14 12.32 -1.30
C VAL A 132 -11.13 10.82 -1.10
N VAL A 133 -12.13 10.30 -0.39
CA VAL A 133 -12.28 8.89 -0.05
C VAL A 133 -13.39 8.28 -0.86
N GLN A 134 -13.13 7.18 -1.56
CA GLN A 134 -14.09 6.48 -2.39
C GLN A 134 -14.13 5.00 -1.98
N PRO A 135 -15.31 4.38 -1.85
CA PRO A 135 -15.39 2.95 -1.64
C PRO A 135 -14.80 2.22 -2.85
N PHE A 136 -14.18 1.07 -2.59
CA PHE A 136 -13.56 0.28 -3.64
C PHE A 136 -14.17 -1.11 -3.69
N PHE A 137 -13.67 -2.07 -2.93
CA PHE A 137 -14.27 -3.39 -2.75
C PHE A 137 -14.02 -3.88 -1.32
N SER A 138 -14.49 -5.08 -0.99
CA SER A 138 -14.23 -5.70 0.31
C SER A 138 -13.29 -6.89 0.16
N GLN A 139 -12.31 -6.99 1.05
CA GLN A 139 -11.35 -8.09 1.13
C GLN A 139 -11.77 -9.04 2.24
N THR A 140 -11.98 -10.31 1.91
CA THR A 140 -12.23 -11.37 2.90
C THR A 140 -10.96 -12.18 3.13
N MET A 141 -10.72 -12.53 4.39
CA MET A 141 -9.66 -13.43 4.80
C MET A 141 -10.23 -14.81 5.12
N HIS A 142 -9.44 -15.85 4.85
CA HIS A 142 -9.77 -17.24 5.06
C HIS A 142 -8.76 -17.88 5.99
N LEU A 143 -9.21 -18.66 6.94
CA LEU A 143 -8.35 -19.45 7.83
C LEU A 143 -8.12 -20.82 7.18
N VAL A 144 -6.88 -21.09 6.78
CA VAL A 144 -6.56 -22.22 5.91
C VAL A 144 -5.31 -22.97 6.37
N ALA A 145 -5.16 -24.18 5.85
CA ALA A 145 -3.95 -25.00 6.00
C ALA A 145 -3.60 -25.70 4.69
N ALA A 146 -2.32 -26.07 4.54
CA ALA A 146 -1.89 -26.93 3.45
C ALA A 146 -2.36 -28.39 3.67
N PRO A 147 -2.57 -29.17 2.60
CA PRO A 147 -2.90 -30.61 2.71
C PRO A 147 -1.90 -31.38 3.58
N SER A 148 -0.61 -31.09 3.46
CA SER A 148 0.45 -31.72 4.25
C SER A 148 0.33 -31.49 5.75
N TYR A 149 -0.18 -30.32 6.15
CA TYR A 149 -0.48 -30.03 7.55
C TYR A 149 -1.68 -30.84 8.03
N ILE A 150 -2.76 -30.88 7.24
CA ILE A 150 -3.99 -31.61 7.57
C ILE A 150 -3.74 -33.13 7.64
N GLU A 151 -2.91 -33.68 6.77
CA GLU A 151 -2.52 -35.09 6.81
C GLU A 151 -1.82 -35.49 8.12
N GLN A 152 -1.03 -34.54 8.71
CA GLN A 152 -0.28 -34.80 9.93
C GLN A 152 -1.06 -34.52 11.21
N HIS A 153 -1.92 -33.50 11.20
CA HIS A 153 -2.55 -32.95 12.41
C HIS A 153 -4.07 -33.02 12.42
N GLY A 154 -4.70 -33.40 11.30
CA GLY A 154 -6.15 -33.32 11.14
C GLY A 154 -6.67 -31.92 10.87
N THR A 155 -7.97 -31.83 10.63
CA THR A 155 -8.69 -30.54 10.52
C THR A 155 -9.30 -30.22 11.88
N PRO A 156 -9.22 -28.98 12.39
CA PRO A 156 -9.87 -28.58 13.64
C PRO A 156 -11.38 -28.91 13.64
N ASP A 157 -11.87 -29.54 14.71
CA ASP A 157 -13.30 -29.79 14.92
C ASP A 157 -13.96 -28.61 15.65
N GLY A 158 -13.85 -27.40 15.05
CA GLY A 158 -14.42 -26.16 15.58
C GLY A 158 -13.45 -25.33 16.43
N ILE A 159 -14.00 -24.27 17.04
CA ILE A 159 -13.20 -23.25 17.77
C ILE A 159 -12.47 -23.83 18.98
N ASP A 160 -13.10 -24.74 19.70
CA ASP A 160 -12.52 -25.32 20.92
C ASP A 160 -11.33 -26.23 20.64
N ASP A 161 -11.24 -26.76 19.42
CA ASP A 161 -10.14 -27.61 19.01
C ASP A 161 -8.89 -26.84 18.51
N LEU A 162 -9.02 -25.54 18.30
CA LEU A 162 -7.88 -24.71 17.85
C LEU A 162 -6.68 -24.79 18.81
N VAL A 163 -6.91 -25.04 20.09
CA VAL A 163 -5.86 -25.21 21.10
C VAL A 163 -4.95 -26.41 20.84
N ASN A 164 -5.36 -27.35 20.00
CA ASN A 164 -4.61 -28.56 19.64
C ASN A 164 -3.80 -28.38 18.34
N HIS A 165 -3.99 -27.27 17.64
CA HIS A 165 -3.34 -27.00 16.36
C HIS A 165 -2.24 -25.95 16.45
N TRP A 166 -1.41 -25.85 15.42
CA TRP A 166 -0.35 -24.88 15.29
C TRP A 166 -0.72 -23.79 14.29
N PHE A 167 -0.38 -22.54 14.63
CA PHE A 167 -0.76 -21.37 13.87
C PHE A 167 0.44 -20.55 13.46
N ILE A 168 0.27 -19.86 12.32
CA ILE A 168 1.14 -18.83 11.81
C ILE A 168 0.48 -17.50 12.17
N GLY A 169 1.15 -16.66 12.92
CA GLY A 169 0.65 -15.35 13.34
C GLY A 169 1.50 -14.20 12.83
N HIS A 170 0.95 -13.01 12.93
CA HIS A 170 1.69 -11.79 12.64
C HIS A 170 2.56 -11.40 13.86
N ASP A 171 3.79 -10.93 13.60
CA ASP A 171 4.71 -10.51 14.66
C ASP A 171 4.25 -9.21 15.35
N ASN A 172 3.56 -8.33 14.62
CA ASN A 172 2.93 -7.14 15.19
C ASN A 172 1.60 -7.50 15.87
N ILE A 173 1.65 -7.70 17.18
CA ILE A 173 0.49 -8.02 18.02
C ILE A 173 -0.48 -6.83 18.20
N ASP A 174 -0.03 -5.59 17.96
CA ASP A 174 -0.84 -4.37 18.05
C ASP A 174 -1.61 -4.09 16.74
N SER A 175 -1.62 -5.03 15.80
CA SER A 175 -2.34 -4.89 14.55
C SER A 175 -3.83 -4.65 14.77
N ARG A 176 -4.38 -3.68 14.01
CA ARG A 176 -5.82 -3.38 14.02
C ARG A 176 -6.64 -4.29 13.09
N ALA A 177 -5.99 -5.15 12.32
CA ALA A 177 -6.68 -6.08 11.41
C ALA A 177 -7.58 -7.04 12.21
N PRO A 178 -8.88 -7.12 11.90
CA PRO A 178 -9.83 -7.89 12.70
C PRO A 178 -9.45 -9.37 12.80
N PHE A 179 -8.97 -9.98 11.71
CA PHE A 179 -8.57 -11.39 11.69
C PHE A 179 -7.32 -11.65 12.54
N ILE A 180 -6.37 -10.70 12.65
CA ILE A 180 -5.20 -10.84 13.52
C ILE A 180 -5.64 -10.78 14.98
N ARG A 181 -6.54 -9.85 15.34
CA ARG A 181 -7.09 -9.76 16.69
C ARG A 181 -7.89 -11.01 17.05
N TRP A 182 -8.71 -11.50 16.11
CA TRP A 182 -9.45 -12.74 16.30
C TRP A 182 -8.50 -13.92 16.60
N LEU A 183 -7.41 -14.05 15.85
CA LEU A 183 -6.41 -15.11 16.12
C LEU A 183 -5.81 -14.97 17.54
N ALA A 184 -5.43 -13.77 17.93
CA ALA A 184 -4.87 -13.52 19.26
C ALA A 184 -5.87 -13.76 20.40
N GLU A 185 -7.17 -13.60 20.16
CA GLU A 185 -8.24 -13.84 21.16
C GLU A 185 -8.61 -15.33 21.25
N LYS A 186 -8.58 -16.07 20.14
CA LYS A 186 -9.09 -17.44 20.07
C LYS A 186 -8.00 -18.51 20.20
N VAL A 187 -6.76 -18.17 19.90
CA VAL A 187 -5.64 -19.12 19.87
C VAL A 187 -4.65 -18.79 20.99
N PRO A 188 -4.31 -19.76 21.86
CA PRO A 188 -3.29 -19.55 22.88
C PRO A 188 -1.94 -19.15 22.25
N GLU A 189 -1.24 -18.23 22.87
CA GLU A 189 0.02 -17.68 22.32
C GLU A 189 1.07 -18.77 22.04
N ASN A 190 1.14 -19.82 22.88
CA ASN A 190 2.06 -20.95 22.69
C ASN A 190 1.69 -21.85 21.51
N ARG A 191 0.56 -21.62 20.86
CA ARG A 191 0.14 -22.30 19.62
C ARG A 191 0.50 -21.50 18.37
N ILE A 192 0.91 -20.25 18.52
CA ILE A 192 1.46 -19.46 17.42
C ILE A 192 2.95 -19.78 17.31
N VAL A 193 3.27 -20.80 16.52
CA VAL A 193 4.62 -21.37 16.44
C VAL A 193 5.50 -20.72 15.36
N PHE A 194 4.89 -19.95 14.45
CA PHE A 194 5.59 -19.24 13.39
C PHE A 194 5.07 -17.79 13.35
N ARG A 195 5.96 -16.81 13.42
CA ARG A 195 5.61 -15.39 13.38
C ARG A 195 6.24 -14.71 12.18
N ILE A 196 5.46 -13.88 11.51
CA ILE A 196 5.86 -13.18 10.29
C ILE A 196 5.48 -11.70 10.37
N THR A 197 6.13 -10.89 9.56
CA THR A 197 5.86 -9.44 9.45
C THR A 197 5.22 -9.06 8.12
N ASP A 198 5.16 -9.98 7.16
CA ASP A 198 4.76 -9.74 5.77
C ASP A 198 3.70 -10.73 5.32
N ASP A 199 2.60 -10.22 4.74
CA ASP A 199 1.46 -11.05 4.32
C ASP A 199 1.83 -12.06 3.21
N ARG A 200 2.86 -11.79 2.39
CA ARG A 200 3.34 -12.77 1.38
C ARG A 200 4.05 -13.94 2.06
N ALA A 201 4.87 -13.65 3.06
CA ALA A 201 5.51 -14.69 3.87
C ALA A 201 4.47 -15.55 4.62
N MET A 202 3.28 -14.99 4.96
CA MET A 202 2.16 -15.75 5.51
C MET A 202 1.70 -16.83 4.54
N VAL A 203 1.44 -16.45 3.28
CA VAL A 203 1.03 -17.41 2.24
C VAL A 203 2.08 -18.50 2.05
N ASP A 204 3.35 -18.12 1.93
CA ASP A 204 4.45 -19.06 1.73
C ASP A 204 4.57 -20.05 2.91
N ALA A 205 4.41 -19.57 4.14
CA ALA A 205 4.46 -20.42 5.34
C ALA A 205 3.27 -21.39 5.41
N VAL A 206 2.04 -20.93 5.08
CA VAL A 206 0.86 -21.79 5.01
C VAL A 206 1.02 -22.88 3.95
N VAL A 207 1.40 -22.50 2.73
CA VAL A 207 1.62 -23.42 1.61
C VAL A 207 2.70 -24.46 1.95
N SER A 208 3.72 -24.07 2.70
CA SER A 208 4.79 -24.97 3.17
C SER A 208 4.34 -25.92 4.28
N GLY A 209 3.12 -25.80 4.79
CA GLY A 209 2.59 -26.66 5.86
C GLY A 209 3.10 -26.30 7.26
N ALA A 210 3.60 -25.08 7.49
CA ALA A 210 4.11 -24.65 8.78
C ALA A 210 3.03 -24.53 9.87
N GLY A 211 1.76 -24.42 9.47
CA GLY A 211 0.61 -24.30 10.37
C GLY A 211 -0.62 -23.76 9.67
N ILE A 212 -1.65 -23.49 10.47
CA ILE A 212 -2.89 -22.83 10.04
C ILE A 212 -2.64 -21.32 10.02
N GLY A 213 -3.06 -20.63 8.97
CA GLY A 213 -2.89 -19.18 8.86
C GLY A 213 -3.98 -18.49 8.05
N PHE A 214 -3.99 -17.17 8.09
CA PHE A 214 -4.93 -16.36 7.32
C PHE A 214 -4.35 -16.00 5.95
N VAL A 215 -5.12 -16.25 4.90
CA VAL A 215 -4.80 -15.83 3.53
C VAL A 215 -6.00 -15.12 2.92
N SER A 216 -5.77 -14.33 1.87
CA SER A 216 -6.85 -13.62 1.20
C SER A 216 -7.62 -14.53 0.22
N THR A 217 -8.83 -14.10 -0.19
CA THR A 217 -9.58 -14.75 -1.28
C THR A 217 -8.73 -14.91 -2.55
N TRP A 218 -7.85 -13.96 -2.83
CA TRP A 218 -6.94 -14.01 -3.99
C TRP A 218 -5.87 -15.07 -3.86
N ASP A 219 -5.31 -15.21 -2.66
CA ASP A 219 -4.32 -16.27 -2.39
C ASP A 219 -4.97 -17.63 -2.49
N MET A 220 -6.22 -17.79 -2.01
CA MET A 220 -7.01 -19.03 -2.20
C MET A 220 -7.22 -19.39 -3.67
N ARG A 221 -7.46 -18.40 -4.53
CA ARG A 221 -7.59 -18.65 -5.99
C ARG A 221 -6.26 -19.06 -6.64
N GLN A 222 -5.13 -18.56 -6.15
CA GLN A 222 -3.80 -18.94 -6.63
C GLN A 222 -3.33 -20.29 -6.09
N HIS A 223 -3.84 -20.69 -4.93
CA HIS A 223 -3.50 -21.90 -4.21
C HIS A 223 -4.76 -22.72 -3.92
N PRO A 224 -5.40 -23.29 -4.98
CA PRO A 224 -6.65 -24.05 -4.83
C PRO A 224 -6.49 -25.35 -4.04
N GLU A 225 -5.25 -25.77 -3.78
CA GLU A 225 -4.90 -26.88 -2.89
C GLU A 225 -5.12 -26.58 -1.41
N LEU A 226 -5.15 -25.29 -1.00
CA LEU A 226 -5.33 -24.92 0.40
C LEU A 226 -6.75 -25.30 0.88
N ILE A 227 -6.79 -25.80 2.10
CA ILE A 227 -8.03 -26.29 2.73
C ILE A 227 -8.49 -25.25 3.75
N GLU A 228 -9.72 -24.74 3.57
CA GLU A 228 -10.35 -23.88 4.57
C GLU A 228 -10.69 -24.71 5.81
N VAL A 229 -10.12 -24.33 6.98
CA VAL A 229 -10.29 -25.10 8.21
C VAL A 229 -11.53 -24.71 9.00
N MET A 230 -12.11 -23.57 8.70
CA MET A 230 -13.44 -23.16 9.18
C MET A 230 -14.00 -22.08 8.24
N PRO A 231 -15.34 -21.94 8.14
CA PRO A 231 -15.98 -20.93 7.30
C PRO A 231 -15.54 -19.53 7.64
N SER A 232 -15.30 -18.70 6.62
CA SER A 232 -14.97 -17.28 6.79
C SER A 232 -16.03 -16.57 7.61
N GLN A 233 -15.60 -15.71 8.52
CA GLN A 233 -16.48 -14.92 9.38
C GLN A 233 -16.60 -13.49 8.85
N LYS A 234 -17.74 -12.86 9.09
CA LYS A 234 -18.01 -11.50 8.63
C LYS A 234 -16.97 -10.48 9.13
N GLU A 235 -16.47 -10.67 10.34
CA GLU A 235 -15.43 -9.85 10.95
C GLU A 235 -14.07 -9.97 10.28
N TRP A 236 -13.83 -11.00 9.46
CA TRP A 236 -12.60 -11.15 8.69
C TRP A 236 -12.66 -10.44 7.32
N THR A 237 -13.77 -9.76 7.07
CA THR A 237 -13.97 -8.95 5.86
C THR A 237 -13.72 -7.49 6.19
N ALA A 238 -12.87 -6.84 5.43
CA ALA A 238 -12.57 -5.42 5.57
C ALA A 238 -12.88 -4.67 4.27
N PRO A 239 -13.58 -3.52 4.34
CA PRO A 239 -13.75 -2.66 3.18
C PRO A 239 -12.42 -2.04 2.78
N LEU A 240 -12.22 -1.84 1.49
CA LEU A 240 -11.10 -1.13 0.91
C LEU A 240 -11.55 0.21 0.35
N TRP A 241 -10.68 1.19 0.47
CA TRP A 241 -10.92 2.58 0.10
C TRP A 241 -9.85 3.08 -0.85
N LEU A 242 -10.27 3.77 -1.90
CA LEU A 242 -9.39 4.58 -2.72
C LEU A 242 -9.29 5.97 -2.10
N VAL A 243 -8.10 6.39 -1.78
CA VAL A 243 -7.84 7.65 -1.09
C VAL A 243 -6.84 8.48 -1.89
N THR A 244 -7.18 9.74 -2.11
CA THR A 244 -6.34 10.72 -2.80
C THR A 244 -6.43 12.05 -2.05
N HIS A 245 -5.40 12.89 -2.13
CA HIS A 245 -5.52 14.27 -1.66
C HIS A 245 -6.34 15.11 -2.64
N VAL A 246 -7.13 16.08 -2.15
CA VAL A 246 -8.01 16.92 -2.97
C VAL A 246 -7.28 17.62 -4.12
N ASP A 247 -6.05 18.09 -3.89
CA ASP A 247 -5.24 18.78 -4.90
C ASP A 247 -4.77 17.85 -6.03
N LEU A 248 -4.48 16.59 -5.70
CA LEU A 248 -4.01 15.59 -6.66
C LEU A 248 -5.14 14.82 -7.32
N HIS A 249 -6.30 14.74 -6.66
CA HIS A 249 -7.47 14.00 -7.14
C HIS A 249 -7.89 14.41 -8.56
N ARG A 250 -7.84 15.71 -8.87
CA ARG A 250 -8.28 16.26 -10.16
C ARG A 250 -7.23 16.18 -11.26
N THR A 251 -6.03 15.68 -10.98
CA THR A 251 -4.99 15.55 -12.00
C THR A 251 -5.34 14.46 -13.01
N THR A 252 -5.00 14.67 -14.28
CA THR A 252 -5.33 13.75 -15.39
C THR A 252 -4.85 12.33 -15.11
N LYS A 253 -3.61 12.17 -14.62
CA LYS A 253 -3.04 10.85 -14.31
C LYS A 253 -3.79 10.11 -13.21
N VAL A 254 -4.21 10.82 -12.15
CA VAL A 254 -4.95 10.21 -11.03
C VAL A 254 -6.35 9.82 -11.47
N GLN A 255 -7.08 10.70 -12.17
CA GLN A 255 -8.42 10.38 -12.67
C GLN A 255 -8.40 9.22 -13.67
N ALA A 256 -7.47 9.22 -14.61
CA ALA A 256 -7.31 8.13 -15.57
C ALA A 256 -7.02 6.81 -14.86
N PHE A 257 -6.11 6.81 -13.89
CA PHE A 257 -5.80 5.60 -13.12
C PHE A 257 -6.97 5.12 -12.27
N LEU A 258 -7.67 6.01 -11.55
CA LEU A 258 -8.83 5.64 -10.73
C LEU A 258 -9.95 5.03 -11.58
N LYS A 259 -10.22 5.61 -12.76
CA LYS A 259 -11.19 5.06 -13.70
C LYS A 259 -10.77 3.67 -14.17
N PHE A 260 -9.54 3.54 -14.66
CA PHE A 260 -8.98 2.27 -15.14
C PHE A 260 -9.01 1.19 -14.05
N LEU A 261 -8.58 1.53 -12.83
CA LEU A 261 -8.55 0.61 -11.70
C LEU A 261 -9.96 0.10 -11.36
N LYS A 262 -10.97 0.98 -11.33
CA LYS A 262 -12.36 0.60 -11.05
C LYS A 262 -12.95 -0.29 -12.14
N GLU A 263 -12.65 -0.02 -13.41
CA GLU A 263 -13.07 -0.86 -14.53
C GLU A 263 -12.49 -2.27 -14.41
N LYS A 264 -11.22 -2.40 -14.02
CA LYS A 264 -10.57 -3.70 -13.80
C LYS A 264 -11.05 -4.41 -12.53
N ALA A 265 -11.41 -3.65 -11.51
CA ALA A 265 -11.86 -4.21 -10.24
C ALA A 265 -13.30 -4.74 -10.28
N SER A 266 -14.10 -4.42 -11.31
CA SER A 266 -15.45 -4.98 -11.47
C SER A 266 -15.47 -6.51 -11.47
N ASP A 267 -14.36 -7.15 -11.90
CA ASP A 267 -14.22 -8.59 -11.97
C ASP A 267 -13.64 -9.20 -10.68
N TRP A 268 -13.38 -8.37 -9.66
CA TRP A 268 -12.75 -8.81 -8.41
C TRP A 268 -13.78 -9.18 -7.32
N GLU A 269 -14.98 -8.64 -7.41
CA GLU A 269 -16.10 -8.96 -6.53
C GLU A 269 -16.74 -10.30 -6.95
N VAL A 270 -16.15 -11.42 -6.54
CA VAL A 270 -16.83 -12.74 -6.60
C VAL A 270 -16.44 -13.56 -5.38
#